data_54e0434118b080bf01b82434b380928d
#
_entry.id   54e0434118b080bf01b82434b380928d
#
_cell.length_a   1.000
_cell.length_b   1.000
_cell.length_c   1.000
_cell.angle_alpha   90.00
_cell.angle_beta   90.00
_cell.angle_gamma   90.00
#
_symmetry.space_group_name_H-M   'P 1'
#
loop_
_entity.id
_entity.type
_entity.pdbx_description
1 polymer ?
#
loop_
_entity_poly.entity_id
_entity_poly.type
_entity_poly.pdbx_seq_one_letter_code
_entity_poly.pdbx_strand_id
1 'polypeptide(L)'
;MAGRKTFRKVITSPELIERINPKNKALAERFLKNFATKRSPKSVVVYRSNLNIFFCYCVENLDNVFFVDLKKSMLLDFFDYCVTTLKWNSARFSQMHSCLSSLSTFVEDIYDDMYPNFRNLLPKIEKLPKEFARKKSVFTKEEIDRLMNWLGEINKPQEQCLLALMTSSGARASELARFTTTIIDENNTAFDDLFLETTEEVKIKGRGVNAKSKLRYILKDTFLPHYHKWLPIREKIMKENGKEHDYIFINQFGDPATDSTFRGWIEKWDDVLDKHFYIHSMRHYFCSEMLRTGVSADFVKEIIAWESSDMVDVYNDLSVKERTFKGLDKLKAAMEQENTSISN
;
A
#
# COMPACT_ATOMS: atom_id res chain seq x y z
N MET A 1 -1.43 -0.99 -25.76
CA MET A 1 -1.47 -2.09 -24.77
C MET A 1 -2.87 -2.24 -24.21
N ALA A 2 -3.40 -3.45 -24.10
CA ALA A 2 -4.75 -3.67 -23.64
C ALA A 2 -4.83 -3.35 -22.13
N GLY A 3 -5.46 -2.20 -21.80
CA GLY A 3 -5.79 -1.84 -20.44
C GLY A 3 -6.54 -2.99 -19.77
N ARG A 4 -6.30 -3.21 -18.46
CA ARG A 4 -7.01 -4.19 -17.64
C ARG A 4 -8.50 -4.08 -17.90
N LYS A 5 -9.09 -5.04 -18.64
CA LYS A 5 -10.54 -5.24 -18.64
C LYS A 5 -10.91 -5.74 -17.23
N THR A 6 -11.14 -4.81 -16.32
CA THR A 6 -11.83 -5.10 -15.07
C THR A 6 -13.27 -5.41 -15.45
N PHE A 7 -13.65 -6.68 -15.42
CA PHE A 7 -15.06 -7.07 -15.44
C PHE A 7 -15.68 -6.57 -14.14
N ARG A 8 -16.14 -5.34 -14.14
CA ARG A 8 -17.03 -4.82 -13.10
C ARG A 8 -18.45 -5.26 -13.48
N LYS A 9 -18.82 -6.48 -13.11
CA LYS A 9 -20.24 -6.79 -13.02
C LYS A 9 -20.76 -5.95 -11.85
N VAL A 10 -21.67 -5.04 -12.12
CA VAL A 10 -22.33 -4.24 -11.07
C VAL A 10 -23.19 -5.20 -10.28
N ILE A 11 -22.74 -5.59 -9.09
CA ILE A 11 -23.43 -6.52 -8.21
C ILE A 11 -24.32 -5.76 -7.23
N THR A 12 -24.08 -4.46 -7.06
CA THR A 12 -24.81 -3.59 -6.16
C THR A 12 -25.40 -2.43 -6.95
N SER A 13 -26.70 -2.21 -6.80
CA SER A 13 -27.36 -0.99 -7.24
C SER A 13 -28.04 -0.31 -6.05
N PRO A 14 -28.37 0.98 -6.11
CA PRO A 14 -29.14 1.64 -5.05
C PRO A 14 -30.45 0.90 -4.74
N GLU A 15 -31.16 0.45 -5.78
CA GLU A 15 -32.43 -0.28 -5.65
C GLU A 15 -32.25 -1.62 -4.93
N LEU A 16 -31.20 -2.38 -5.23
CA LEU A 16 -30.89 -3.63 -4.52
C LEU A 16 -30.51 -3.38 -3.07
N ILE A 17 -29.71 -2.33 -2.82
CA ILE A 17 -29.34 -1.96 -1.44
C ILE A 17 -30.56 -1.57 -0.63
N GLU A 18 -31.54 -0.89 -1.24
CA GLU A 18 -32.81 -0.57 -0.55
C GLU A 18 -33.64 -1.81 -0.20
N ARG A 19 -33.59 -2.85 -1.02
CA ARG A 19 -34.29 -4.12 -0.81
C ARG A 19 -33.64 -5.05 0.22
N ILE A 20 -32.40 -4.79 0.64
CA ILE A 20 -31.75 -5.61 1.69
C ILE A 20 -32.63 -5.70 2.94
N ASN A 21 -32.74 -6.90 3.49
CA ASN A 21 -33.47 -7.18 4.72
C ASN A 21 -33.15 -6.13 5.81
N PRO A 22 -34.14 -5.45 6.37
CA PRO A 22 -33.95 -4.41 7.40
C PRO A 22 -33.12 -4.88 8.60
N LYS A 23 -33.24 -6.15 9.01
CA LYS A 23 -32.44 -6.74 10.09
C LYS A 23 -30.96 -6.82 9.69
N ASN A 24 -30.65 -7.16 8.42
CA ASN A 24 -29.29 -7.18 7.89
C ASN A 24 -28.68 -5.78 7.82
N LYS A 25 -29.45 -4.78 7.40
CA LYS A 25 -29.00 -3.37 7.40
C LYS A 25 -28.65 -2.91 8.80
N ALA A 26 -29.54 -3.14 9.77
CA ALA A 26 -29.35 -2.75 11.17
C ALA A 26 -28.10 -3.46 11.77
N LEU A 27 -27.94 -4.75 11.51
CA LEU A 27 -26.79 -5.53 11.95
C LEU A 27 -25.49 -4.99 11.35
N ALA A 28 -25.46 -4.75 10.02
CA ALA A 28 -24.30 -4.20 9.33
C ALA A 28 -23.90 -2.83 9.88
N GLU A 29 -24.85 -1.93 10.07
CA GLU A 29 -24.56 -0.58 10.61
C GLU A 29 -24.00 -0.66 12.03
N ARG A 30 -24.57 -1.48 12.90
CA ARG A 30 -24.07 -1.66 14.26
C ARG A 30 -22.67 -2.27 14.29
N PHE A 31 -22.44 -3.28 13.47
CA PHE A 31 -21.10 -3.88 13.27
C PHE A 31 -20.09 -2.83 12.77
N LEU A 32 -20.43 -2.09 11.71
CA LEU A 32 -19.53 -1.09 11.15
C LEU A 32 -19.24 0.06 12.13
N LYS A 33 -20.20 0.46 12.95
CA LYS A 33 -19.98 1.43 14.03
C LYS A 33 -18.96 0.91 15.05
N ASN A 34 -19.11 -0.33 15.51
CA ASN A 34 -18.14 -0.97 16.42
C ASN A 34 -16.77 -1.15 15.73
N PHE A 35 -16.76 -1.61 14.48
CA PHE A 35 -15.53 -1.79 13.69
C PHE A 35 -14.77 -0.47 13.49
N ALA A 36 -15.46 0.65 13.32
CA ALA A 36 -14.89 1.98 13.18
C ALA A 36 -14.11 2.47 14.40
N THR A 37 -14.43 1.96 15.62
CA THR A 37 -13.66 2.32 16.82
C THR A 37 -12.23 1.74 16.81
N LYS A 38 -12.05 0.62 16.09
CA LYS A 38 -10.80 -0.16 16.10
C LYS A 38 -10.03 -0.09 14.78
N ARG A 39 -10.65 0.37 13.70
CA ARG A 39 -10.09 0.29 12.33
C ARG A 39 -10.11 1.64 11.60
N SER A 40 -9.32 1.73 10.54
CA SER A 40 -9.22 2.96 9.74
C SER A 40 -10.51 3.25 8.98
N PRO A 41 -10.83 4.53 8.67
CA PRO A 41 -11.99 4.89 7.84
C PRO A 41 -11.99 4.17 6.48
N LYS A 42 -10.82 4.02 5.83
CA LYS A 42 -10.69 3.26 4.58
C LYS A 42 -11.13 1.80 4.74
N SER A 43 -10.80 1.16 5.87
CA SER A 43 -11.23 -0.21 6.16
C SER A 43 -12.74 -0.32 6.34
N VAL A 44 -13.35 0.67 6.99
CA VAL A 44 -14.82 0.73 7.17
C VAL A 44 -15.54 0.83 5.83
N VAL A 45 -15.04 1.68 4.92
CA VAL A 45 -15.60 1.81 3.55
C VAL A 45 -15.51 0.49 2.78
N VAL A 46 -14.37 -0.21 2.87
CA VAL A 46 -14.19 -1.52 2.23
C VAL A 46 -15.14 -2.56 2.80
N TYR A 47 -15.29 -2.62 4.13
CA TYR A 47 -16.19 -3.57 4.77
C TYR A 47 -17.66 -3.27 4.45
N ARG A 48 -18.06 -2.00 4.44
CA ARG A 48 -19.40 -1.59 3.98
C ARG A 48 -19.70 -2.06 2.56
N SER A 49 -18.76 -1.84 1.64
CA SER A 49 -18.89 -2.31 0.26
C SER A 49 -18.99 -3.84 0.18
N ASN A 50 -18.22 -4.57 0.98
CA ASN A 50 -18.29 -6.03 1.02
C ASN A 50 -19.64 -6.52 1.54
N LEU A 51 -20.14 -5.93 2.62
CA LEU A 51 -21.44 -6.29 3.18
C LEU A 51 -22.58 -5.99 2.19
N ASN A 52 -22.53 -4.86 1.50
CA ASN A 52 -23.52 -4.55 0.46
C ASN A 52 -23.49 -5.59 -0.67
N ILE A 53 -22.32 -6.01 -1.13
CA ILE A 53 -22.18 -7.07 -2.16
C ILE A 53 -22.83 -8.36 -1.66
N PHE A 54 -22.51 -8.78 -0.45
CA PHE A 54 -23.02 -10.03 0.11
C PHE A 54 -24.55 -9.97 0.31
N PHE A 55 -25.07 -8.90 0.89
CA PHE A 55 -26.49 -8.79 1.14
C PHE A 55 -27.31 -8.55 -0.15
N CYS A 56 -26.78 -7.89 -1.15
CA CYS A 56 -27.41 -7.84 -2.46
C CYS A 56 -27.50 -9.23 -3.11
N TYR A 57 -26.47 -10.07 -2.95
CA TYR A 57 -26.54 -11.47 -3.37
C TYR A 57 -27.64 -12.23 -2.60
N CYS A 58 -27.78 -12.01 -1.29
CA CYS A 58 -28.85 -12.61 -0.51
C CYS A 58 -30.25 -12.18 -0.99
N VAL A 59 -30.42 -10.91 -1.41
CA VAL A 59 -31.69 -10.42 -2.00
C VAL A 59 -32.06 -11.18 -3.27
N GLU A 60 -31.08 -11.45 -4.11
CA GLU A 60 -31.32 -12.04 -5.45
C GLU A 60 -31.35 -13.58 -5.45
N ASN A 61 -30.62 -14.23 -4.53
CA ASN A 61 -30.36 -15.66 -4.63
C ASN A 61 -30.73 -16.47 -3.39
N LEU A 62 -31.00 -15.83 -2.25
CA LEU A 62 -31.22 -16.47 -0.96
C LEU A 62 -32.45 -15.95 -0.22
N ASP A 63 -33.52 -15.60 -0.95
CA ASP A 63 -34.80 -15.10 -0.40
C ASP A 63 -34.63 -14.01 0.65
N ASN A 64 -33.57 -13.18 0.50
CA ASN A 64 -33.24 -12.08 1.41
C ASN A 64 -33.13 -12.51 2.89
N VAL A 65 -32.59 -13.70 3.11
CA VAL A 65 -32.44 -14.34 4.42
C VAL A 65 -31.71 -13.46 5.42
N PHE A 66 -32.11 -13.52 6.69
CA PHE A 66 -31.38 -12.83 7.75
C PHE A 66 -30.03 -13.53 8.01
N PHE A 67 -28.97 -12.76 8.25
CA PHE A 67 -27.60 -13.24 8.38
C PHE A 67 -27.45 -14.38 9.41
N VAL A 68 -28.20 -14.32 10.50
CA VAL A 68 -28.16 -15.28 11.58
C VAL A 68 -28.75 -16.65 11.17
N ASP A 69 -29.63 -16.66 10.17
CA ASP A 69 -30.31 -17.86 9.67
C ASP A 69 -29.56 -18.53 8.51
N LEU A 70 -28.39 -17.99 8.14
CA LEU A 70 -27.57 -18.53 7.05
C LEU A 70 -27.06 -19.94 7.36
N LYS A 71 -27.18 -20.81 6.36
CA LYS A 71 -26.62 -22.16 6.38
C LYS A 71 -25.25 -22.18 5.68
N LYS A 72 -24.43 -23.18 6.01
CA LYS A 72 -23.12 -23.37 5.38
C LYS A 72 -23.22 -23.50 3.85
N SER A 73 -24.25 -24.22 3.35
CA SER A 73 -24.49 -24.36 1.91
C SER A 73 -24.67 -23.01 1.22
N MET A 74 -25.47 -22.10 1.80
CA MET A 74 -25.72 -20.76 1.25
C MET A 74 -24.44 -19.92 1.16
N LEU A 75 -23.55 -20.05 2.15
CA LEU A 75 -22.23 -19.40 2.11
C LEU A 75 -21.32 -20.01 1.04
N LEU A 76 -21.34 -21.33 0.86
CA LEU A 76 -20.62 -22.01 -0.22
C LEU A 76 -21.11 -21.53 -1.58
N ASP A 77 -22.43 -21.51 -1.81
CA ASP A 77 -23.04 -21.03 -3.06
C ASP A 77 -22.62 -19.58 -3.39
N PHE A 78 -22.57 -18.71 -2.36
CA PHE A 78 -22.07 -17.35 -2.53
C PHE A 78 -20.60 -17.31 -2.93
N PHE A 79 -19.73 -18.08 -2.28
CA PHE A 79 -18.32 -18.09 -2.60
C PHE A 79 -18.05 -18.74 -3.96
N ASP A 80 -18.79 -19.78 -4.34
CA ASP A 80 -18.74 -20.37 -5.67
C ASP A 80 -19.17 -19.35 -6.74
N TYR A 81 -20.22 -18.58 -6.50
CA TYR A 81 -20.63 -17.49 -7.36
C TYR A 81 -19.51 -16.43 -7.49
N CYS A 82 -18.84 -16.09 -6.39
CA CYS A 82 -17.72 -15.13 -6.42
C CYS A 82 -16.57 -15.64 -7.34
N VAL A 83 -16.29 -16.92 -7.32
CA VAL A 83 -15.20 -17.51 -8.13
C VAL A 83 -15.64 -17.73 -9.57
N THR A 84 -16.78 -18.37 -9.77
CA THR A 84 -17.23 -18.81 -11.09
C THR A 84 -17.82 -17.70 -11.94
N THR A 85 -18.61 -16.82 -11.34
CA THR A 85 -19.34 -15.75 -12.05
C THR A 85 -18.60 -14.42 -11.99
N LEU A 86 -18.12 -14.02 -10.79
CA LEU A 86 -17.44 -12.75 -10.60
C LEU A 86 -15.95 -12.82 -10.92
N LYS A 87 -15.40 -14.01 -11.10
CA LYS A 87 -13.99 -14.27 -11.43
C LYS A 87 -13.03 -13.61 -10.42
N TRP A 88 -13.38 -13.70 -9.12
CA TRP A 88 -12.53 -13.18 -8.06
C TRP A 88 -11.27 -14.00 -7.91
N ASN A 89 -10.16 -13.32 -7.67
CA ASN A 89 -8.89 -13.94 -7.31
C ASN A 89 -8.87 -14.27 -5.80
N SER A 90 -7.88 -15.06 -5.39
CA SER A 90 -7.71 -15.51 -4.00
C SER A 90 -7.62 -14.35 -2.98
N ALA A 91 -7.04 -13.21 -3.36
CA ALA A 91 -6.92 -12.04 -2.49
C ALA A 91 -8.29 -11.39 -2.23
N ARG A 92 -9.12 -11.23 -3.27
CA ARG A 92 -10.47 -10.66 -3.17
C ARG A 92 -11.41 -11.60 -2.41
N PHE A 93 -11.31 -12.91 -2.69
CA PHE A 93 -12.01 -13.95 -1.93
C PHE A 93 -11.67 -13.86 -0.43
N SER A 94 -10.39 -13.86 -0.09
CA SER A 94 -9.92 -13.78 1.31
C SER A 94 -10.38 -12.50 2.01
N GLN A 95 -10.46 -11.39 1.30
CA GLN A 95 -10.97 -10.12 1.85
C GLN A 95 -12.46 -10.22 2.21
N MET A 96 -13.28 -10.83 1.35
CA MET A 96 -14.70 -11.06 1.62
C MET A 96 -14.89 -12.05 2.77
N HIS A 97 -14.16 -13.17 2.72
CA HIS A 97 -14.18 -14.16 3.78
C HIS A 97 -13.85 -13.54 5.15
N SER A 98 -12.80 -12.70 5.23
CA SER A 98 -12.44 -12.01 6.46
C SER A 98 -13.51 -11.02 6.93
N CYS A 99 -14.19 -10.34 6.00
CA CYS A 99 -15.28 -9.43 6.31
C CYS A 99 -16.46 -10.19 6.95
N LEU A 100 -16.93 -11.25 6.32
CA LEU A 100 -18.05 -12.05 6.82
C LEU A 100 -17.69 -12.79 8.12
N SER A 101 -16.46 -13.29 8.24
CA SER A 101 -15.97 -13.88 9.49
C SER A 101 -15.98 -12.88 10.64
N SER A 102 -15.54 -11.63 10.39
CA SER A 102 -15.56 -10.58 11.40
C SER A 102 -16.99 -10.19 11.81
N LEU A 103 -17.94 -10.17 10.87
CA LEU A 103 -19.35 -9.97 11.19
C LEU A 103 -19.91 -11.13 12.00
N SER A 104 -19.57 -12.38 11.62
CA SER A 104 -20.02 -13.58 12.36
C SER A 104 -19.51 -13.58 13.80
N THR A 105 -18.21 -13.32 13.99
CA THR A 105 -17.64 -13.19 15.35
C THR A 105 -18.31 -12.06 16.14
N PHE A 106 -18.63 -10.94 15.50
CA PHE A 106 -19.37 -9.87 16.16
C PHE A 106 -20.76 -10.31 16.61
N VAL A 107 -21.45 -11.14 15.85
CA VAL A 107 -22.75 -11.72 16.26
C VAL A 107 -22.57 -12.68 17.42
N GLU A 108 -21.58 -13.58 17.36
CA GLU A 108 -21.28 -14.52 18.45
C GLU A 108 -20.95 -13.81 19.76
N ASP A 109 -20.18 -12.69 19.70
CA ASP A 109 -19.68 -11.99 20.90
C ASP A 109 -20.71 -11.02 21.51
N ILE A 110 -21.59 -10.43 20.69
CA ILE A 110 -22.44 -9.30 21.12
C ILE A 110 -23.93 -9.67 21.20
N TYR A 111 -24.32 -10.74 20.53
CA TYR A 111 -25.72 -11.19 20.47
C TYR A 111 -25.86 -12.66 20.89
N ASP A 112 -24.96 -13.15 21.73
CA ASP A 112 -24.96 -14.52 22.25
C ASP A 112 -26.23 -14.84 23.06
N ASP A 113 -26.74 -13.88 23.77
CA ASP A 113 -28.02 -13.96 24.50
C ASP A 113 -29.26 -14.07 23.57
N MET A 114 -29.23 -13.35 22.44
CA MET A 114 -30.33 -13.36 21.45
C MET A 114 -30.24 -14.56 20.49
N TYR A 115 -29.04 -15.01 20.16
CA TYR A 115 -28.76 -16.06 19.19
C TYR A 115 -27.84 -17.12 19.77
N PRO A 116 -28.21 -17.81 20.84
CA PRO A 116 -27.28 -18.72 21.56
C PRO A 116 -26.79 -19.90 20.74
N ASN A 117 -27.48 -20.24 19.64
CA ASN A 117 -27.11 -21.32 18.72
C ASN A 117 -26.36 -20.83 17.48
N PHE A 118 -26.18 -19.52 17.29
CA PHE A 118 -25.41 -19.00 16.18
C PHE A 118 -23.94 -19.39 16.31
N ARG A 119 -23.34 -19.76 15.19
CA ARG A 119 -21.91 -20.10 15.12
C ARG A 119 -21.30 -19.52 13.85
N ASN A 120 -20.08 -19.02 13.97
CA ASN A 120 -19.30 -18.57 12.81
C ASN A 120 -18.96 -19.78 11.92
N LEU A 121 -19.57 -19.83 10.76
CA LEU A 121 -19.38 -20.89 9.77
C LEU A 121 -18.19 -20.67 8.83
N LEU A 122 -17.65 -19.45 8.79
CA LEU A 122 -16.58 -19.07 7.85
C LEU A 122 -15.28 -19.89 8.03
N PRO A 123 -14.84 -20.27 9.24
CA PRO A 123 -13.66 -21.13 9.40
C PRO A 123 -13.80 -22.50 8.72
N LYS A 124 -15.04 -22.94 8.44
CA LYS A 124 -15.32 -24.21 7.74
C LYS A 124 -15.40 -24.04 6.22
N ILE A 125 -15.22 -22.84 5.69
CA ILE A 125 -15.17 -22.51 4.26
C ILE A 125 -13.69 -22.43 3.87
N GLU A 126 -13.26 -23.33 3.01
CA GLU A 126 -11.87 -23.37 2.53
C GLU A 126 -11.56 -22.13 1.69
N LYS A 127 -10.41 -21.53 1.96
CA LYS A 127 -9.93 -20.39 1.17
C LYS A 127 -9.25 -20.90 -0.11
N LEU A 128 -9.39 -20.13 -1.17
CA LEU A 128 -8.66 -20.41 -2.40
C LEU A 128 -7.14 -20.42 -2.13
N PRO A 129 -6.42 -21.35 -2.80
CA PRO A 129 -4.96 -21.33 -2.78
C PRO A 129 -4.43 -19.95 -3.15
N LYS A 130 -3.36 -19.51 -2.49
CA LYS A 130 -2.72 -18.25 -2.88
C LYS A 130 -2.19 -18.40 -4.30
N GLU A 131 -2.73 -17.61 -5.21
CA GLU A 131 -2.14 -17.48 -6.53
C GLU A 131 -0.72 -16.93 -6.39
N PHE A 132 0.21 -17.42 -7.21
CA PHE A 132 1.54 -16.82 -7.29
C PHE A 132 1.38 -15.32 -7.58
N ALA A 133 2.05 -14.53 -6.78
CA ALA A 133 2.02 -13.07 -6.94
C ALA A 133 2.35 -12.74 -8.40
N ARG A 134 1.50 -11.92 -9.05
CA ARG A 134 1.81 -11.41 -10.39
C ARG A 134 3.23 -10.87 -10.39
N LYS A 135 4.00 -11.12 -11.46
CA LYS A 135 5.31 -10.48 -11.62
C LYS A 135 5.13 -9.00 -11.36
N LYS A 136 5.73 -8.51 -10.29
CA LYS A 136 5.71 -7.09 -9.94
C LYS A 136 6.47 -6.35 -11.02
N SER A 137 6.04 -5.15 -11.37
CA SER A 137 6.86 -4.28 -12.21
C SER A 137 8.15 -3.97 -11.46
N VAL A 138 9.25 -4.51 -11.92
CA VAL A 138 10.59 -4.20 -11.43
C VAL A 138 11.13 -3.10 -12.32
N PHE A 139 11.55 -2.00 -11.72
CA PHE A 139 12.14 -0.87 -12.45
C PHE A 139 13.66 -0.90 -12.30
N THR A 140 14.35 -0.55 -13.38
CA THR A 140 15.80 -0.37 -13.36
C THR A 140 16.14 1.09 -13.08
N LYS A 141 17.41 1.34 -12.74
CA LYS A 141 17.89 2.72 -12.53
C LYS A 141 17.74 3.56 -13.78
N GLU A 142 18.06 3.00 -14.96
CA GLU A 142 17.93 3.67 -16.25
C GLU A 142 16.49 4.06 -16.59
N GLU A 143 15.50 3.24 -16.20
CA GLU A 143 14.08 3.56 -16.38
C GLU A 143 13.66 4.71 -15.47
N ILE A 144 14.13 4.74 -14.23
CA ILE A 144 13.84 5.84 -13.30
C ILE A 144 14.54 7.13 -13.77
N ASP A 145 15.78 7.07 -14.20
CA ASP A 145 16.50 8.22 -14.74
C ASP A 145 15.81 8.77 -16.01
N ARG A 146 15.34 7.90 -16.89
CA ARG A 146 14.54 8.30 -18.07
C ARG A 146 13.25 9.02 -17.68
N LEU A 147 12.51 8.51 -16.69
CA LEU A 147 11.31 9.16 -16.17
C LEU A 147 11.63 10.52 -15.53
N MET A 148 12.69 10.59 -14.73
CA MET A 148 13.13 11.80 -14.07
C MET A 148 13.49 12.90 -15.11
N ASN A 149 14.21 12.54 -16.18
CA ASN A 149 14.57 13.45 -17.26
C ASN A 149 13.34 13.93 -18.02
N TRP A 150 12.44 13.01 -18.39
CA TRP A 150 11.19 13.36 -19.06
C TRP A 150 10.34 14.33 -18.23
N LEU A 151 10.22 14.11 -16.93
CA LEU A 151 9.51 15.05 -16.04
C LEU A 151 10.16 16.43 -16.01
N GLY A 152 11.49 16.49 -16.18
CA GLY A 152 12.23 17.74 -16.31
C GLY A 152 11.93 18.44 -17.63
N GLU A 153 11.93 17.72 -18.74
CA GLU A 153 11.64 18.23 -20.09
C GLU A 153 10.22 18.83 -20.19
N ILE A 154 9.24 18.19 -19.56
CA ILE A 154 7.86 18.70 -19.53
C ILE A 154 7.58 19.67 -18.38
N ASN A 155 8.64 20.13 -17.69
CA ASN A 155 8.60 21.11 -16.60
C ASN A 155 7.63 20.73 -15.46
N LYS A 156 7.83 19.53 -14.89
CA LYS A 156 7.04 18.99 -13.76
C LYS A 156 7.88 18.85 -12.48
N PRO A 157 8.36 19.96 -11.89
CA PRO A 157 9.28 19.94 -10.76
C PRO A 157 8.68 19.28 -9.50
N GLN A 158 7.38 19.41 -9.26
CA GLN A 158 6.71 18.73 -8.15
C GLN A 158 6.69 17.22 -8.32
N GLU A 159 6.45 16.74 -9.55
CA GLU A 159 6.44 15.32 -9.86
C GLU A 159 7.87 14.74 -9.82
N GLN A 160 8.89 15.53 -10.22
CA GLN A 160 10.30 15.17 -10.01
C GLN A 160 10.63 15.05 -8.51
N CYS A 161 10.21 16.00 -7.69
CA CYS A 161 10.40 15.94 -6.24
C CYS A 161 9.68 14.73 -5.62
N LEU A 162 8.47 14.41 -6.08
CA LEU A 162 7.73 13.23 -5.63
C LEU A 162 8.48 11.93 -6.01
N LEU A 163 8.95 11.81 -7.25
CA LEU A 163 9.72 10.65 -7.71
C LEU A 163 11.03 10.52 -6.90
N ALA A 164 11.74 11.62 -6.69
CA ALA A 164 12.96 11.65 -5.89
C ALA A 164 12.70 11.18 -4.44
N LEU A 165 11.62 11.69 -3.79
CA LEU A 165 11.27 11.24 -2.44
C LEU A 165 10.88 9.76 -2.39
N MET A 166 10.15 9.26 -3.39
CA MET A 166 9.78 7.85 -3.47
C MET A 166 11.00 6.94 -3.61
N THR A 167 11.94 7.30 -4.49
CA THR A 167 13.14 6.49 -4.79
C THR A 167 14.22 6.61 -3.73
N SER A 168 14.21 7.67 -2.92
CA SER A 168 15.19 7.93 -1.87
C SER A 168 14.76 7.45 -0.48
N SER A 169 13.45 7.23 -0.25
CA SER A 169 12.93 6.87 1.10
C SER A 169 12.14 5.57 1.14
N GLY A 170 11.70 5.06 0.00
CA GLY A 170 10.79 3.93 -0.06
C GLY A 170 9.47 4.15 0.69
N ALA A 171 9.06 5.39 0.94
CA ALA A 171 7.84 5.72 1.68
C ALA A 171 6.58 5.25 0.96
N ARG A 172 5.52 4.95 1.75
CA ARG A 172 4.20 4.59 1.18
C ARG A 172 3.46 5.85 0.70
N ALA A 173 2.53 5.71 -0.25
CA ALA A 173 1.71 6.83 -0.73
C ALA A 173 1.08 7.66 0.40
N SER A 174 0.56 6.99 1.43
CA SER A 174 -0.03 7.67 2.57
C SER A 174 0.98 8.33 3.51
N GLU A 175 2.24 7.95 3.47
CA GLU A 175 3.35 8.61 4.17
C GLU A 175 3.78 9.84 3.37
N LEU A 176 3.99 9.69 2.05
CA LEU A 176 4.34 10.80 1.14
C LEU A 176 3.39 12.01 1.26
N ALA A 177 2.09 11.74 1.38
CA ALA A 177 1.07 12.79 1.55
C ALA A 177 1.13 13.51 2.92
N ARG A 178 1.99 13.04 3.84
CA ARG A 178 2.15 13.63 5.19
C ARG A 178 3.48 14.32 5.41
N PHE A 179 4.37 14.26 4.41
CA PHE A 179 5.62 14.97 4.51
C PHE A 179 5.35 16.48 4.46
N THR A 180 5.94 17.18 5.43
CA THR A 180 5.89 18.64 5.54
C THR A 180 7.30 19.24 5.40
N THR A 181 7.38 20.49 5.05
CA THR A 181 8.65 21.23 4.96
C THR A 181 9.32 21.34 6.32
N THR A 182 8.56 21.38 7.39
CA THR A 182 9.02 21.51 8.78
C THR A 182 9.77 20.27 9.30
N ILE A 183 9.48 19.09 8.75
CA ILE A 183 10.17 17.86 9.17
C ILE A 183 11.43 17.55 8.36
N ILE A 184 11.73 18.34 7.34
CA ILE A 184 12.95 18.24 6.53
C ILE A 184 13.94 19.31 6.98
N ASP A 185 14.94 18.87 7.73
CA ASP A 185 16.10 19.70 8.08
C ASP A 185 17.35 19.08 7.43
N GLU A 186 18.02 19.86 6.60
CA GLU A 186 19.20 19.41 5.83
C GLU A 186 20.43 19.13 6.72
N ASN A 187 20.42 19.65 7.94
CA ASN A 187 21.46 19.40 8.94
C ASN A 187 21.15 18.20 9.83
N ASN A 188 19.90 17.72 9.83
CA ASN A 188 19.52 16.52 10.60
C ASN A 188 19.79 15.28 9.77
N THR A 189 21.01 14.79 9.82
CA THR A 189 21.50 13.68 9.01
C THR A 189 21.80 12.43 9.84
N ALA A 190 21.83 11.28 9.19
CA ALA A 190 22.12 9.99 9.76
C ALA A 190 23.01 9.14 8.83
N PHE A 191 23.66 8.12 9.39
CA PHE A 191 24.46 7.14 8.62
C PHE A 191 25.55 7.82 7.76
N ASP A 192 26.48 8.48 8.43
CA ASP A 192 27.62 9.17 7.79
C ASP A 192 27.20 10.22 6.75
N ASP A 193 26.19 11.03 7.05
CA ASP A 193 25.62 12.09 6.22
C ASP A 193 24.96 11.60 4.91
N LEU A 194 24.73 10.29 4.75
CA LEU A 194 24.09 9.72 3.56
C LEU A 194 22.57 9.95 3.52
N PHE A 195 21.96 10.03 4.69
CA PHE A 195 20.51 10.18 4.82
C PHE A 195 20.15 11.44 5.59
N LEU A 196 19.08 12.11 5.17
CA LEU A 196 18.32 12.98 6.05
C LEU A 196 17.45 12.11 6.95
N GLU A 197 17.36 12.47 8.22
CA GLU A 197 16.38 11.94 9.15
C GLU A 197 15.30 12.99 9.38
N THR A 198 14.03 12.62 9.34
CA THR A 198 12.96 13.58 9.64
C THR A 198 13.03 14.03 11.09
N THR A 199 12.82 15.32 11.37
CA THR A 199 12.88 15.89 12.73
C THR A 199 11.73 15.40 13.60
N GLU A 200 10.65 14.93 12.99
CA GLU A 200 9.48 14.37 13.67
C GLU A 200 9.07 13.03 13.06
N GLU A 201 8.37 12.23 13.84
CA GLU A 201 7.85 10.95 13.39
C GLU A 201 6.72 11.10 12.39
N VAL A 202 6.83 10.42 11.27
CA VAL A 202 5.77 10.31 10.25
C VAL A 202 4.86 9.13 10.57
N LYS A 203 3.55 9.36 10.58
CA LYS A 203 2.55 8.32 10.80
C LYS A 203 2.56 7.29 9.69
N ILE A 204 2.86 6.03 10.06
CA ILE A 204 2.98 4.90 9.13
C ILE A 204 1.66 4.16 8.99
N LYS A 205 1.03 3.76 10.10
CA LYS A 205 -0.14 2.88 10.14
C LYS A 205 -0.95 3.10 11.41
N GLY A 206 -2.23 2.75 11.39
CA GLY A 206 -3.10 2.76 12.55
C GLY A 206 -3.94 4.04 12.71
N ARG A 207 -4.69 4.13 13.80
CA ARG A 207 -5.59 5.24 14.13
C ARG A 207 -5.54 5.54 15.64
N GLY A 208 -5.69 6.81 16.00
CA GLY A 208 -5.72 7.25 17.40
C GLY A 208 -4.45 6.83 18.15
N VAL A 209 -4.59 6.40 19.39
CA VAL A 209 -3.49 5.94 20.25
C VAL A 209 -2.76 4.69 19.75
N ASN A 210 -3.36 3.93 18.83
CA ASN A 210 -2.72 2.78 18.17
C ASN A 210 -2.04 3.14 16.86
N ALA A 211 -1.93 4.44 16.55
CA ALA A 211 -1.21 4.89 15.38
C ALA A 211 0.29 4.67 15.58
N LYS A 212 0.90 3.94 14.66
CA LYS A 212 2.36 3.77 14.64
C LYS A 212 2.96 4.91 13.83
N SER A 213 3.91 5.57 14.42
CA SER A 213 4.75 6.59 13.78
C SER A 213 6.21 6.18 13.89
N LYS A 214 7.05 6.65 12.98
CA LYS A 214 8.50 6.46 13.01
C LYS A 214 9.18 7.62 12.29
N LEU A 215 10.42 7.91 12.68
CA LEU A 215 11.32 8.74 11.89
C LEU A 215 11.51 8.11 10.51
N ARG A 216 11.74 8.93 9.50
CA ARG A 216 11.94 8.50 8.12
C ARG A 216 13.32 8.95 7.64
N TYR A 217 13.97 8.06 6.89
CA TYR A 217 15.28 8.29 6.31
C TYR A 217 15.12 8.51 4.81
N ILE A 218 15.84 9.49 4.27
CA ILE A 218 15.77 9.91 2.86
C ILE A 218 17.18 10.07 2.35
N LEU A 219 17.56 9.39 1.27
CA LEU A 219 18.87 9.57 0.64
C LEU A 219 19.03 11.04 0.22
N LYS A 220 19.97 11.73 0.88
CA LYS A 220 20.15 13.18 0.83
C LYS A 220 20.37 13.68 -0.59
N ASP A 221 21.40 13.16 -1.27
CA ASP A 221 21.81 13.62 -2.59
C ASP A 221 20.80 13.30 -3.70
N THR A 222 19.98 12.29 -3.51
CA THR A 222 18.91 11.95 -4.45
C THR A 222 17.70 12.89 -4.31
N PHE A 223 17.41 13.34 -3.11
CA PHE A 223 16.19 14.11 -2.82
C PHE A 223 16.37 15.63 -2.92
N LEU A 224 17.39 16.15 -2.25
CA LEU A 224 17.54 17.61 -2.06
C LEU A 224 17.57 18.42 -3.37
N PRO A 225 18.23 18.02 -4.45
CA PRO A 225 18.25 18.82 -5.69
C PRO A 225 16.84 19.04 -6.26
N HIS A 226 15.96 18.06 -6.17
CA HIS A 226 14.59 18.16 -6.65
C HIS A 226 13.68 18.89 -5.65
N TYR A 227 13.96 18.76 -4.36
CA TYR A 227 13.26 19.45 -3.29
C TYR A 227 13.49 20.97 -3.38
N HIS A 228 14.75 21.40 -3.50
CA HIS A 228 15.11 22.83 -3.65
C HIS A 228 14.53 23.44 -4.93
N LYS A 229 14.46 22.69 -6.02
CA LYS A 229 13.82 23.14 -7.26
C LYS A 229 12.32 23.34 -7.11
N TRP A 230 11.67 22.49 -6.31
CA TRP A 230 10.23 22.53 -6.11
C TRP A 230 9.79 23.61 -5.11
N LEU A 231 10.51 23.80 -4.00
CA LEU A 231 10.09 24.68 -2.91
C LEU A 231 9.70 26.10 -3.34
N PRO A 232 10.50 26.84 -4.13
CA PRO A 232 10.14 28.22 -4.52
C PRO A 232 8.84 28.26 -5.34
N ILE A 233 8.59 27.25 -6.14
CA ILE A 233 7.38 27.15 -6.97
C ILE A 233 6.17 26.86 -6.05
N ARG A 234 6.34 25.97 -5.07
CA ARG A 234 5.33 25.71 -4.05
C ARG A 234 4.94 26.98 -3.30
N GLU A 235 5.91 27.71 -2.78
CA GLU A 235 5.69 28.96 -2.04
C GLU A 235 4.92 29.98 -2.88
N LYS A 236 5.25 30.10 -4.17
CA LYS A 236 4.52 30.96 -5.10
C LYS A 236 3.06 30.53 -5.23
N ILE A 237 2.78 29.23 -5.47
CA ILE A 237 1.41 28.70 -5.59
C ILE A 237 0.63 28.91 -4.30
N MET A 238 1.25 28.65 -3.14
CA MET A 238 0.64 28.84 -1.82
C MET A 238 0.21 30.29 -1.62
N LYS A 239 1.12 31.24 -1.90
CA LYS A 239 0.86 32.67 -1.79
C LYS A 239 -0.25 33.14 -2.72
N GLU A 240 -0.24 32.71 -3.99
CA GLU A 240 -1.24 33.08 -5.00
C GLU A 240 -2.65 32.58 -4.63
N ASN A 241 -2.75 31.46 -3.92
CA ASN A 241 -4.02 30.86 -3.49
C ASN A 241 -4.40 31.17 -2.02
N GLY A 242 -3.60 31.98 -1.31
CA GLY A 242 -3.87 32.34 0.08
C GLY A 242 -3.92 31.15 1.02
N LYS A 243 -3.03 30.17 0.81
CA LYS A 243 -2.96 28.94 1.61
C LYS A 243 -1.79 29.01 2.59
N GLU A 244 -1.99 28.48 3.80
CA GLU A 244 -0.99 28.44 4.87
C GLU A 244 -0.95 27.02 5.46
N HIS A 245 0.01 26.22 5.07
CA HIS A 245 0.33 24.91 5.65
C HIS A 245 1.70 24.43 5.15
N ASP A 246 2.27 23.45 5.80
CA ASP A 246 3.64 22.98 5.56
C ASP A 246 3.75 21.73 4.67
N TYR A 247 2.66 21.18 4.14
CA TYR A 247 2.72 20.00 3.28
C TYR A 247 3.58 20.24 2.05
N ILE A 248 4.52 19.33 1.76
CA ILE A 248 5.44 19.45 0.60
C ILE A 248 4.67 19.39 -0.70
N PHE A 249 3.73 18.43 -0.82
CA PHE A 249 2.97 18.21 -2.05
C PHE A 249 1.59 18.84 -1.97
N ILE A 250 1.26 19.60 -3.00
CA ILE A 250 0.01 20.37 -3.09
C ILE A 250 -0.69 20.12 -4.42
N ASN A 251 -1.99 20.32 -4.47
CA ASN A 251 -2.72 20.37 -5.74
C ASN A 251 -2.57 21.76 -6.41
N GLN A 252 -3.18 21.94 -7.57
CA GLN A 252 -3.13 23.20 -8.32
C GLN A 252 -3.76 24.40 -7.59
N PHE A 253 -4.54 24.16 -6.54
CA PHE A 253 -5.19 25.18 -5.70
C PHE A 253 -4.44 25.44 -4.40
N GLY A 254 -3.26 24.85 -4.23
CA GLY A 254 -2.47 24.97 -3.02
C GLY A 254 -2.95 24.09 -1.85
N ASP A 255 -3.96 23.22 -2.01
CA ASP A 255 -4.38 22.33 -0.93
C ASP A 255 -3.45 21.11 -0.85
N PRO A 256 -3.33 20.46 0.32
CA PRO A 256 -2.51 19.25 0.47
C PRO A 256 -2.86 18.16 -0.53
N ALA A 257 -1.85 17.58 -1.18
CA ALA A 257 -2.04 16.47 -2.09
C ALA A 257 -2.50 15.22 -1.34
N THR A 258 -3.34 14.43 -2.00
CA THR A 258 -3.88 13.16 -1.49
C THR A 258 -3.41 11.97 -2.29
N ASP A 259 -3.70 10.75 -1.83
CA ASP A 259 -3.46 9.52 -2.63
C ASP A 259 -4.08 9.61 -4.05
N SER A 260 -5.24 10.27 -4.19
CA SER A 260 -5.90 10.44 -5.50
C SER A 260 -5.18 11.46 -6.38
N THR A 261 -4.65 12.52 -5.78
CA THR A 261 -3.82 13.51 -6.47
C THR A 261 -2.57 12.84 -7.06
N PHE A 262 -1.85 12.07 -6.25
CA PHE A 262 -0.67 11.32 -6.72
C PHE A 262 -1.01 10.33 -7.84
N ARG A 263 -2.15 9.63 -7.75
CA ARG A 263 -2.57 8.71 -8.83
C ARG A 263 -2.80 9.46 -10.14
N GLY A 264 -3.41 10.64 -10.10
CA GLY A 264 -3.60 11.45 -11.30
C GLY A 264 -2.28 11.91 -11.92
N TRP A 265 -1.26 12.21 -11.11
CA TRP A 265 0.07 12.58 -11.63
C TRP A 265 0.78 11.41 -12.30
N ILE A 266 0.76 10.24 -11.67
CA ILE A 266 1.51 9.06 -12.16
C ILE A 266 0.82 8.33 -13.32
N GLU A 267 -0.42 8.67 -13.66
CA GLU A 267 -1.20 7.97 -14.70
C GLU A 267 -0.50 7.98 -16.07
N LYS A 268 0.21 9.07 -16.37
CA LYS A 268 0.95 9.24 -17.63
C LYS A 268 2.34 8.60 -17.63
N TRP A 269 2.82 8.17 -16.48
CA TRP A 269 4.18 7.60 -16.36
C TRP A 269 4.28 6.22 -16.99
N ASP A 270 3.17 5.50 -17.10
CA ASP A 270 3.08 4.20 -17.76
C ASP A 270 3.52 4.29 -19.24
N ASP A 271 3.17 5.39 -19.94
CA ASP A 271 3.50 5.59 -21.34
C ASP A 271 4.99 5.83 -21.56
N VAL A 272 5.68 6.45 -20.59
CA VAL A 272 7.12 6.70 -20.63
C VAL A 272 7.93 5.44 -20.29
N LEU A 273 7.39 4.61 -19.43
CA LEU A 273 8.10 3.44 -18.89
C LEU A 273 7.80 2.15 -19.64
N ASP A 274 6.79 2.14 -20.52
CA ASP A 274 6.25 0.92 -21.16
C ASP A 274 5.83 -0.17 -20.16
N LYS A 275 5.64 0.23 -18.90
CA LYS A 275 5.30 -0.63 -17.75
C LYS A 275 4.28 0.07 -16.87
N HIS A 276 3.45 -0.73 -16.20
CA HIS A 276 2.53 -0.19 -15.21
C HIS A 276 3.26 0.32 -13.98
N PHE A 277 3.20 1.63 -13.78
CA PHE A 277 3.73 2.32 -12.60
C PHE A 277 2.66 2.40 -11.50
N TYR A 278 3.07 2.17 -10.28
CA TYR A 278 2.27 2.42 -9.08
C TYR A 278 3.19 2.80 -7.92
N ILE A 279 2.77 3.70 -7.07
CA ILE A 279 3.64 4.29 -6.03
C ILE A 279 4.35 3.24 -5.18
N HIS A 280 3.68 2.12 -4.85
CA HIS A 280 4.30 1.07 -4.07
C HIS A 280 5.44 0.32 -4.81
N SER A 281 5.50 0.42 -6.15
CA SER A 281 6.61 -0.14 -6.92
C SER A 281 7.94 0.59 -6.64
N MET A 282 7.89 1.86 -6.27
CA MET A 282 9.10 2.61 -5.89
C MET A 282 9.65 2.18 -4.53
N ARG A 283 8.78 1.73 -3.63
CA ARG A 283 9.27 1.08 -2.40
C ARG A 283 9.95 -0.25 -2.70
N HIS A 284 9.46 -1.00 -3.69
CA HIS A 284 10.15 -2.19 -4.18
C HIS A 284 11.49 -1.82 -4.82
N TYR A 285 11.51 -0.80 -5.67
CA TYR A 285 12.74 -0.28 -6.29
C TYR A 285 13.77 0.09 -5.22
N PHE A 286 13.42 0.96 -4.27
CA PHE A 286 14.31 1.38 -3.19
C PHE A 286 14.90 0.20 -2.43
N CYS A 287 14.07 -0.75 -1.99
CA CYS A 287 14.54 -1.92 -1.26
C CYS A 287 15.49 -2.79 -2.10
N SER A 288 15.14 -3.03 -3.36
CA SER A 288 15.97 -3.83 -4.27
C SER A 288 17.29 -3.16 -4.54
N GLU A 289 17.32 -1.84 -4.75
CA GLU A 289 18.58 -1.10 -4.96
C GLU A 289 19.46 -1.14 -3.71
N MET A 290 18.91 -0.87 -2.52
CA MET A 290 19.67 -0.96 -1.28
C MET A 290 20.29 -2.35 -1.07
N LEU A 291 19.50 -3.39 -1.30
CA LEU A 291 20.01 -4.77 -1.21
C LEU A 291 21.06 -5.08 -2.30
N ARG A 292 20.89 -4.53 -3.51
CA ARG A 292 21.84 -4.71 -4.63
C ARG A 292 23.19 -4.05 -4.35
N THR A 293 23.21 -2.93 -3.62
CA THR A 293 24.46 -2.28 -3.18
C THR A 293 25.18 -3.01 -2.05
N GLY A 294 24.59 -4.07 -1.50
CA GLY A 294 25.18 -4.89 -0.44
C GLY A 294 24.82 -4.46 0.98
N VAL A 295 23.87 -3.53 1.12
CA VAL A 295 23.31 -3.16 2.42
C VAL A 295 22.55 -4.35 3.02
N SER A 296 22.68 -4.56 4.32
CA SER A 296 22.02 -5.69 5.00
C SER A 296 20.50 -5.58 4.99
N ALA A 297 19.84 -6.73 4.98
CA ALA A 297 18.38 -6.80 5.05
C ALA A 297 17.82 -6.15 6.32
N ASP A 298 18.51 -6.26 7.45
CA ASP A 298 18.09 -5.65 8.70
C ASP A 298 18.18 -4.12 8.66
N PHE A 299 19.21 -3.59 8.03
CA PHE A 299 19.33 -2.15 7.81
C PHE A 299 18.20 -1.61 6.92
N VAL A 300 17.90 -2.30 5.80
CA VAL A 300 16.76 -1.93 4.93
C VAL A 300 15.45 -1.99 5.70
N LYS A 301 15.24 -3.02 6.55
CA LYS A 301 14.07 -3.16 7.40
C LYS A 301 13.90 -1.96 8.35
N GLU A 302 14.97 -1.50 8.95
CA GLU A 302 14.94 -0.34 9.87
C GLU A 302 14.57 0.94 9.12
N ILE A 303 15.27 1.25 8.02
CA ILE A 303 15.05 2.48 7.23
C ILE A 303 13.61 2.59 6.73
N ILE A 304 13.06 1.49 6.20
CA ILE A 304 11.69 1.52 5.65
C ILE A 304 10.61 1.20 6.68
N ALA A 305 10.99 1.01 7.94
CA ALA A 305 10.08 0.73 9.06
C ALA A 305 9.17 -0.49 8.81
N TRP A 306 9.78 -1.65 8.47
CA TRP A 306 9.05 -2.93 8.43
C TRP A 306 8.96 -3.57 9.83
N GLU A 307 7.84 -4.25 10.08
CA GLU A 307 7.61 -4.95 11.35
C GLU A 307 8.20 -6.38 11.34
N SER A 308 8.24 -7.04 10.18
CA SER A 308 8.77 -8.39 10.05
C SER A 308 9.80 -8.50 8.93
N SER A 309 10.73 -9.44 9.08
CA SER A 309 11.74 -9.79 8.07
C SER A 309 11.15 -10.53 6.87
N ASP A 310 10.00 -11.20 7.01
CA ASP A 310 9.34 -11.94 5.91
C ASP A 310 9.09 -11.06 4.68
N MET A 311 8.97 -9.75 4.90
CA MET A 311 8.85 -8.80 3.79
C MET A 311 10.16 -8.65 3.01
N VAL A 312 11.32 -8.91 3.61
CA VAL A 312 12.61 -8.85 2.92
C VAL A 312 12.78 -10.03 1.99
N ASP A 313 12.29 -11.21 2.36
CA ASP A 313 12.38 -12.43 1.55
C ASP A 313 11.67 -12.27 0.19
N VAL A 314 10.60 -11.48 0.15
CA VAL A 314 9.91 -11.13 -1.11
C VAL A 314 10.82 -10.35 -2.09
N TYR A 315 11.89 -9.72 -1.61
CA TYR A 315 12.87 -8.97 -2.41
C TYR A 315 14.16 -9.76 -2.60
N ASN A 316 14.36 -10.85 -1.85
CA ASN A 316 15.54 -11.70 -1.93
C ASN A 316 15.61 -12.49 -3.25
N ASP A 317 14.47 -12.90 -3.81
CA ASP A 317 14.40 -13.75 -5.01
C ASP A 317 15.05 -13.12 -6.27
N LEU A 318 15.10 -11.79 -6.35
CA LEU A 318 15.71 -11.07 -7.47
C LEU A 318 17.23 -10.90 -7.34
N SER A 319 17.77 -11.03 -6.14
CA SER A 319 19.18 -10.69 -5.87
C SER A 319 20.06 -11.85 -5.39
N VAL A 320 19.50 -13.03 -5.13
CA VAL A 320 20.28 -14.16 -4.59
C VAL A 320 21.42 -14.53 -5.57
N LYS A 321 21.14 -14.63 -6.86
CA LYS A 321 22.20 -14.91 -7.87
C LYS A 321 23.23 -13.77 -7.92
N GLU A 322 22.81 -12.51 -7.98
CA GLU A 322 23.73 -11.37 -8.05
C GLU A 322 24.55 -11.19 -6.77
N ARG A 323 23.94 -11.43 -5.58
CA ARG A 323 24.68 -11.39 -4.30
C ARG A 323 25.68 -12.52 -4.18
N THR A 324 25.33 -13.72 -4.65
CA THR A 324 26.24 -14.86 -4.65
C THR A 324 27.47 -14.54 -5.48
N PHE A 325 27.32 -13.93 -6.66
CA PHE A 325 28.45 -13.51 -7.50
C PHE A 325 29.28 -12.41 -6.83
N LYS A 326 28.68 -11.35 -6.27
CA LYS A 326 29.40 -10.30 -5.55
C LYS A 326 30.07 -10.79 -4.26
N GLY A 327 29.44 -11.75 -3.57
CA GLY A 327 30.05 -12.43 -2.42
C GLY A 327 31.29 -13.23 -2.80
N LEU A 328 31.23 -13.93 -3.93
CA LEU A 328 32.38 -14.65 -4.50
C LEU A 328 33.49 -13.71 -4.93
N ASP A 329 33.20 -12.57 -5.53
CA ASP A 329 34.19 -11.58 -5.92
C ASP A 329 34.89 -10.95 -4.72
N LYS A 330 34.13 -10.63 -3.65
CA LYS A 330 34.72 -10.17 -2.37
C LYS A 330 35.61 -11.23 -1.73
N LEU A 331 35.19 -12.50 -1.76
CA LEU A 331 35.96 -13.60 -1.24
C LEU A 331 37.26 -13.78 -2.00
N LYS A 332 37.20 -13.73 -3.35
CA LYS A 332 38.39 -13.78 -4.21
C LYS A 332 39.37 -12.64 -3.91
N ALA A 333 38.87 -11.41 -3.81
CA ALA A 333 39.66 -10.25 -3.48
C ALA A 333 40.34 -10.36 -2.08
N ALA A 334 39.62 -10.89 -1.08
CA ALA A 334 40.19 -11.15 0.24
C ALA A 334 41.28 -12.23 0.20
N MET A 335 41.05 -13.32 -0.52
CA MET A 335 42.07 -14.39 -0.70
C MET A 335 43.32 -13.91 -1.46
N GLU A 336 43.18 -13.02 -2.43
CA GLU A 336 44.30 -12.41 -3.17
C GLU A 336 45.11 -11.49 -2.25
N GLN A 337 44.48 -10.73 -1.36
CA GLN A 337 45.18 -9.88 -0.37
C GLN A 337 45.93 -10.69 0.66
N GLU A 338 45.36 -11.80 1.16
CA GLU A 338 46.05 -12.71 2.10
C GLU A 338 47.27 -13.37 1.44
N ASN A 339 47.16 -13.81 0.18
CA ASN A 339 48.28 -14.41 -0.54
C ASN A 339 49.44 -13.41 -0.83
N THR A 340 49.09 -12.13 -0.99
CA THR A 340 50.10 -11.08 -1.21
C THR A 340 50.82 -10.72 0.09
N SER A 341 50.17 -10.86 1.25
CA SER A 341 50.73 -10.61 2.57
C SER A 341 51.60 -11.76 3.10
N ILE A 342 51.46 -12.97 2.55
CA ILE A 342 52.29 -14.15 2.91
C ILE A 342 53.57 -14.23 2.04
N SER A 343 53.61 -13.51 0.93
CA SER A 343 54.74 -13.51 -0.04
C SER A 343 55.72 -12.36 0.16
N ASN A 344 55.52 -11.52 1.15
CA ASN A 344 56.41 -10.47 1.62
C ASN A 344 56.89 -10.80 3.05
#